data_fbe66ebb86c22697efcea432615e3266
#
_entry.id   fbe66ebb86c22697efcea432615e3266
#
_cell.length_a   1.000
_cell.length_b   1.000
_cell.length_c   1.000
_cell.angle_alpha   90.00
_cell.angle_beta   90.00
_cell.angle_gamma   90.00
#
_symmetry.space_group_name_H-M   'P 1'
#
loop_
_entity.id
_entity.type
_entity.pdbx_description
1 polymer ?
#
loop_
_entity_poly.entity_id
_entity_poly.type
_entity_poly.pdbx_seq_one_letter_code
_entity_poly.pdbx_strand_id
1 'polypeptide(L)'
;MDAEGQTRKKYYNTEDDSSRRETTSLRGHPVMPVHTAEVLRQVEESGVIPGGWVGGDAWFGSVATSVEVFKRFSVNSTFIVKNNQDFFPMKALHAVLTARHGDRPAGHWVTMTTTISGVPLIAVAYAWSQNRVSYFISTCGSTEVSPIKYESKFEDAWGNTSFKLINRPKLAHFLYEYLPLIDEHNKQRQNILAQEKVWLTKDVWFRNVTTLLGQCTVDMHRCFRNRMIEKGVSPSKVDSIRILKFTDMMCGGLK
;
A
#
# COMPACT_ATOMS: atom_id res chain seq x y z
N MET A 1 7.54 6.21 18.38
CA MET A 1 6.75 4.97 18.66
C MET A 1 5.32 5.44 18.77
N ASP A 2 4.55 5.14 17.77
CA ASP A 2 3.16 5.56 17.69
C ASP A 2 2.28 4.63 18.52
N ALA A 3 1.25 5.20 19.10
CA ALA A 3 0.29 4.48 19.92
C ALA A 3 -0.42 3.34 19.15
N GLU A 4 -0.42 3.38 17.82
CA GLU A 4 -1.00 2.34 16.96
C GLU A 4 -0.20 1.02 16.99
N GLY A 5 1.12 1.07 17.06
CA GLY A 5 1.95 -0.13 17.15
C GLY A 5 1.70 -0.93 18.44
N GLN A 6 1.49 -0.25 19.56
CA GLN A 6 1.20 -0.91 20.83
C GLN A 6 -0.23 -1.47 20.90
N THR A 7 -1.19 -0.81 20.29
CA THR A 7 -2.59 -1.27 20.28
C THR A 7 -2.77 -2.51 19.43
N ARG A 8 -2.12 -2.60 18.27
CA ARG A 8 -2.14 -3.79 17.41
C ARG A 8 -1.49 -5.01 18.07
N LYS A 9 -0.37 -4.83 18.78
CA LYS A 9 0.25 -5.91 19.58
C LYS A 9 -0.71 -6.56 20.55
N LYS A 10 -1.56 -5.77 21.19
CA LYS A 10 -2.50 -6.25 22.22
C LYS A 10 -3.68 -7.07 21.68
N TYR A 11 -4.06 -6.85 20.39
CA TYR A 11 -5.20 -7.55 19.77
C TYR A 11 -4.82 -8.89 19.12
N TYR A 12 -3.56 -9.05 18.75
CA TYR A 12 -3.13 -10.19 17.96
C TYR A 12 -2.13 -11.09 18.70
N ASN A 13 -1.79 -10.76 19.96
CA ASN A 13 -0.94 -11.62 20.79
C ASN A 13 -1.74 -12.86 21.24
N THR A 14 -1.50 -13.95 20.55
CA THR A 14 -1.73 -15.26 21.11
C THR A 14 -0.45 -15.72 21.79
N GLU A 15 -0.45 -15.65 23.11
CA GLU A 15 0.45 -16.28 24.06
C GLU A 15 1.97 -16.33 23.77
N ASP A 16 2.68 -15.65 24.66
CA ASP A 16 4.01 -15.96 25.16
C ASP A 16 5.14 -16.24 24.15
N ASP A 17 5.65 -15.20 23.50
CA ASP A 17 7.10 -15.07 23.32
C ASP A 17 7.48 -13.70 22.73
N SER A 18 8.09 -12.84 23.51
CA SER A 18 8.51 -11.49 23.11
C SER A 18 9.62 -11.47 22.05
N SER A 19 10.16 -12.63 21.66
CA SER A 19 11.18 -12.80 20.63
C SER A 19 10.63 -13.32 19.30
N ARG A 20 9.37 -13.79 19.26
CA ARG A 20 8.75 -14.33 18.06
C ARG A 20 7.90 -13.30 17.35
N ARG A 21 7.88 -13.37 16.04
CA ARG A 21 7.01 -12.60 15.19
C ARG A 21 5.56 -12.83 15.57
N GLU A 22 4.81 -11.76 15.64
CA GLU A 22 3.37 -11.85 15.84
C GLU A 22 2.75 -12.77 14.79
N THR A 23 2.13 -13.83 15.24
CA THR A 23 1.46 -14.83 14.40
C THR A 23 0.03 -15.00 14.83
N THR A 24 -0.83 -15.40 13.93
CA THR A 24 -2.22 -15.69 14.19
C THR A 24 -2.70 -16.87 13.38
N SER A 25 -3.80 -17.48 13.81
CA SER A 25 -4.51 -18.50 13.03
C SER A 25 -5.73 -17.84 12.38
N LEU A 26 -5.91 -18.06 11.09
CA LEU A 26 -7.06 -17.59 10.34
C LEU A 26 -7.91 -18.79 9.91
N ARG A 27 -9.12 -18.94 10.46
CA ARG A 27 -10.14 -19.92 10.05
C ARG A 27 -9.60 -21.35 9.82
N GLY A 28 -8.84 -21.87 10.78
CA GLY A 28 -8.27 -23.22 10.70
C GLY A 28 -7.01 -23.34 9.83
N HIS A 29 -6.47 -22.24 9.34
CA HIS A 29 -5.18 -22.23 8.66
C HIS A 29 -4.01 -22.29 9.65
N PRO A 30 -2.83 -22.73 9.20
CA PRO A 30 -1.66 -22.76 10.05
C PRO A 30 -1.31 -21.37 10.56
N VAL A 31 -0.64 -21.33 11.70
CA VAL A 31 -0.15 -20.08 12.29
C VAL A 31 0.75 -19.33 11.30
N MET A 32 0.46 -18.05 11.07
CA MET A 32 1.15 -17.20 10.11
C MET A 32 1.36 -15.80 10.67
N PRO A 33 2.24 -14.98 10.08
CA PRO A 33 2.41 -13.59 10.46
C PRO A 33 1.07 -12.81 10.36
N VAL A 34 0.81 -11.95 11.34
CA VAL A 34 -0.45 -11.19 11.44
C VAL A 34 -0.75 -10.38 10.17
N HIS A 35 0.27 -9.70 9.63
CA HIS A 35 0.10 -8.91 8.40
C HIS A 35 -0.24 -9.78 7.19
N THR A 36 0.27 -11.02 7.11
CA THR A 36 -0.10 -11.98 6.06
C THR A 36 -1.56 -12.40 6.22
N ALA A 37 -1.98 -12.77 7.45
CA ALA A 37 -3.36 -13.14 7.74
C ALA A 37 -4.34 -12.01 7.41
N GLU A 38 -3.98 -10.76 7.71
CA GLU A 38 -4.80 -9.59 7.40
C GLU A 38 -4.98 -9.39 5.90
N VAL A 39 -3.90 -9.52 5.10
CA VAL A 39 -4.02 -9.43 3.64
C VAL A 39 -4.91 -10.54 3.08
N LEU A 40 -4.74 -11.78 3.56
CA LEU A 40 -5.57 -12.90 3.11
C LEU A 40 -7.06 -12.67 3.42
N ARG A 41 -7.35 -12.16 4.62
CA ARG A 41 -8.72 -11.80 5.01
C ARG A 41 -9.29 -10.71 4.09
N GLN A 42 -8.53 -9.66 3.82
CA GLN A 42 -8.97 -8.57 2.93
C GLN A 42 -9.19 -9.05 1.50
N VAL A 43 -8.33 -9.91 0.98
CA VAL A 43 -8.50 -10.51 -0.35
C VAL A 43 -9.77 -11.37 -0.42
N GLU A 44 -10.00 -12.21 0.59
CA GLU A 44 -11.20 -13.04 0.70
C GLU A 44 -12.49 -12.19 0.75
N GLU A 45 -12.50 -11.14 1.59
CA GLU A 45 -13.67 -10.28 1.78
C GLU A 45 -13.91 -9.32 0.61
N SER A 46 -12.86 -8.94 -0.12
CA SER A 46 -12.98 -8.01 -1.27
C SER A 46 -13.62 -8.62 -2.51
N GLY A 47 -13.72 -9.95 -2.58
CA GLY A 47 -14.25 -10.66 -3.74
C GLY A 47 -13.37 -10.55 -4.98
N VAL A 48 -12.09 -10.25 -4.83
CA VAL A 48 -11.14 -10.25 -5.96
C VAL A 48 -11.14 -11.63 -6.63
N ILE A 49 -11.37 -11.65 -7.92
CA ILE A 49 -11.42 -12.89 -8.71
C ILE A 49 -10.01 -13.43 -9.03
N PRO A 50 -9.86 -14.73 -9.30
CA PRO A 50 -8.61 -15.31 -9.80
C PRO A 50 -8.06 -14.53 -11.01
N GLY A 51 -6.73 -14.32 -11.03
CA GLY A 51 -6.08 -13.46 -12.03
C GLY A 51 -6.11 -11.96 -11.69
N GLY A 52 -6.93 -11.55 -10.73
CA GLY A 52 -6.92 -10.19 -10.21
C GLY A 52 -5.60 -9.79 -9.55
N TRP A 53 -5.53 -8.57 -9.03
CA TRP A 53 -4.31 -8.03 -8.45
C TRP A 53 -4.57 -7.31 -7.13
N VAL A 54 -3.64 -7.45 -6.19
CA VAL A 54 -3.59 -6.70 -4.96
C VAL A 54 -2.23 -6.02 -4.81
N GLY A 55 -2.24 -4.80 -4.30
CA GLY A 55 -1.04 -4.04 -4.01
C GLY A 55 -1.05 -3.52 -2.58
N GLY A 56 0.13 -3.33 -2.02
CA GLY A 56 0.23 -2.80 -0.68
C GLY A 56 1.59 -2.18 -0.37
N ASP A 57 1.60 -1.44 0.72
CA ASP A 57 2.77 -0.79 1.24
C ASP A 57 3.74 -1.78 1.93
N ALA A 58 4.79 -1.22 2.50
CA ALA A 58 5.84 -1.99 3.16
C ALA A 58 5.40 -2.67 4.47
N TRP A 59 4.19 -2.39 4.98
CA TRP A 59 3.66 -3.08 6.15
C TRP A 59 3.22 -4.51 5.81
N PHE A 60 2.65 -4.70 4.63
CA PHE A 60 2.09 -5.96 4.16
C PHE A 60 3.07 -6.78 3.31
N GLY A 61 4.12 -6.14 2.79
CA GLY A 61 5.05 -6.73 1.83
C GLY A 61 5.98 -7.76 2.45
N SER A 62 5.76 -9.04 2.12
CA SER A 62 6.66 -10.14 2.46
C SER A 62 6.59 -11.25 1.41
N VAL A 63 7.62 -12.10 1.38
CA VAL A 63 7.63 -13.30 0.53
C VAL A 63 6.44 -14.21 0.89
N ALA A 64 6.21 -14.41 2.20
CA ALA A 64 5.11 -15.24 2.68
C ALA A 64 3.75 -14.71 2.22
N THR A 65 3.50 -13.40 2.33
CA THR A 65 2.25 -12.79 1.90
C THR A 65 2.01 -13.00 0.41
N SER A 66 3.01 -12.75 -0.44
CA SER A 66 2.87 -12.92 -1.89
C SER A 66 2.60 -14.38 -2.28
N VAL A 67 3.29 -15.33 -1.64
CA VAL A 67 3.11 -16.77 -1.89
C VAL A 67 1.71 -17.22 -1.46
N GLU A 68 1.27 -16.84 -0.26
CA GLU A 68 -0.02 -17.28 0.27
C GLU A 68 -1.22 -16.68 -0.49
N VAL A 69 -1.16 -15.40 -0.87
CA VAL A 69 -2.19 -14.76 -1.70
C VAL A 69 -2.34 -15.51 -3.03
N PHE A 70 -1.24 -15.77 -3.72
CA PHE A 70 -1.29 -16.47 -5.00
C PHE A 70 -1.80 -17.91 -4.86
N LYS A 71 -1.29 -18.66 -3.87
CA LYS A 71 -1.68 -20.07 -3.67
C LYS A 71 -3.14 -20.26 -3.31
N ARG A 72 -3.70 -19.37 -2.50
CA ARG A 72 -5.07 -19.53 -1.99
C ARG A 72 -6.12 -18.99 -2.92
N PHE A 73 -5.83 -17.87 -3.58
CA PHE A 73 -6.83 -17.13 -4.35
C PHE A 73 -6.52 -17.04 -5.84
N SER A 74 -5.33 -17.51 -6.28
CA SER A 74 -4.82 -17.28 -7.64
C SER A 74 -4.83 -15.78 -8.00
N VAL A 75 -4.63 -14.92 -7.01
CA VAL A 75 -4.58 -13.47 -7.15
C VAL A 75 -3.13 -13.02 -7.19
N ASN A 76 -2.82 -12.15 -8.12
CA ASN A 76 -1.49 -11.57 -8.24
C ASN A 76 -1.24 -10.52 -7.15
N SER A 77 0.01 -10.30 -6.81
CA SER A 77 0.36 -9.31 -5.79
C SER A 77 1.60 -8.52 -6.15
N THR A 78 1.64 -7.27 -5.69
CA THR A 78 2.83 -6.42 -5.73
C THR A 78 2.89 -5.61 -4.44
N PHE A 79 3.97 -5.77 -3.68
CA PHE A 79 4.16 -5.08 -2.41
C PHE A 79 5.51 -4.37 -2.36
N ILE A 80 5.56 -3.25 -1.65
CA ILE A 80 6.82 -2.70 -1.16
C ILE A 80 7.31 -3.58 -0.02
N VAL A 81 8.63 -3.81 0.06
CA VAL A 81 9.24 -4.65 1.09
C VAL A 81 10.05 -3.78 2.05
N LYS A 82 9.85 -3.96 3.35
CA LYS A 82 10.67 -3.31 4.39
C LYS A 82 12.08 -3.88 4.43
N ASN A 83 13.01 -3.07 4.93
CA ASN A 83 14.36 -3.55 5.26
C ASN A 83 14.27 -4.73 6.26
N ASN A 84 15.17 -5.71 6.07
CA ASN A 84 15.30 -6.90 6.91
C ASN A 84 14.12 -7.89 6.84
N GLN A 85 13.43 -7.96 5.70
CA GLN A 85 12.49 -9.05 5.45
C GLN A 85 13.21 -10.37 5.19
N ASP A 86 12.75 -11.42 5.87
CA ASP A 86 13.30 -12.76 5.68
C ASP A 86 12.98 -13.30 4.29
N PHE A 87 13.88 -14.13 3.80
CA PHE A 87 13.79 -14.77 2.49
C PHE A 87 13.78 -13.81 1.30
N PHE A 88 13.79 -12.49 1.54
CA PHE A 88 13.90 -11.51 0.47
C PHE A 88 15.38 -11.18 0.18
N PRO A 89 15.87 -11.24 -1.07
CA PRO A 89 17.30 -11.14 -1.39
C PRO A 89 17.81 -9.70 -1.41
N MET A 90 17.48 -8.91 -0.40
CA MET A 90 17.74 -7.46 -0.34
C MET A 90 19.23 -7.13 -0.48
N LYS A 91 20.09 -7.81 0.28
CA LYS A 91 21.54 -7.56 0.25
C LYS A 91 22.14 -7.86 -1.13
N ALA A 92 21.69 -8.95 -1.77
CA ALA A 92 22.16 -9.33 -3.10
C ALA A 92 21.69 -8.32 -4.16
N LEU A 93 20.43 -7.91 -4.12
CA LEU A 93 19.88 -6.89 -5.01
C LEU A 93 20.62 -5.56 -4.84
N HIS A 94 20.88 -5.14 -3.62
CA HIS A 94 21.59 -3.89 -3.32
C HIS A 94 23.04 -3.95 -3.84
N ALA A 95 23.73 -5.05 -3.59
CA ALA A 95 25.10 -5.25 -4.06
C ALA A 95 25.21 -5.19 -5.59
N VAL A 96 24.29 -5.86 -6.29
CA VAL A 96 24.25 -5.83 -7.77
C VAL A 96 23.90 -4.44 -8.28
N LEU A 97 22.96 -3.72 -7.65
CA LEU A 97 22.60 -2.36 -8.02
C LEU A 97 23.81 -1.41 -7.90
N THR A 98 24.52 -1.48 -6.78
CA THR A 98 25.71 -0.67 -6.52
C THR A 98 26.86 -1.04 -7.48
N ALA A 99 27.11 -2.34 -7.70
CA ALA A 99 28.16 -2.78 -8.61
C ALA A 99 27.94 -2.33 -10.07
N ARG A 100 26.68 -2.27 -10.52
CA ARG A 100 26.35 -1.89 -11.90
C ARG A 100 26.29 -0.37 -12.13
N HIS A 101 25.88 0.40 -11.13
CA HIS A 101 25.51 1.81 -11.31
C HIS A 101 26.30 2.77 -10.40
N GLY A 102 27.19 2.23 -9.54
CA GLY A 102 28.06 3.03 -8.67
C GLY A 102 27.27 3.96 -7.75
N ASP A 103 27.81 5.17 -7.55
CA ASP A 103 27.25 6.16 -6.61
C ASP A 103 26.04 6.94 -7.16
N ARG A 104 25.59 6.67 -8.39
CA ARG A 104 24.48 7.40 -9.03
C ARG A 104 23.40 6.47 -9.59
N PRO A 105 22.80 5.61 -8.76
CA PRO A 105 21.87 4.60 -9.24
C PRO A 105 20.46 5.16 -9.55
N ALA A 106 20.19 6.46 -9.40
CA ALA A 106 18.86 7.04 -9.60
C ALA A 106 18.25 6.70 -10.96
N GLY A 107 17.03 6.16 -10.96
CA GLY A 107 16.35 5.70 -12.17
C GLY A 107 16.82 4.33 -12.69
N HIS A 108 17.69 3.64 -11.94
CA HIS A 108 18.13 2.29 -12.26
C HIS A 108 17.51 1.27 -11.31
N TRP A 109 17.43 0.03 -11.77
CA TRP A 109 16.95 -1.09 -10.96
C TRP A 109 17.62 -2.39 -11.35
N VAL A 110 17.54 -3.34 -10.44
CA VAL A 110 17.93 -4.73 -10.67
C VAL A 110 16.79 -5.64 -10.27
N THR A 111 16.71 -6.78 -10.94
CA THR A 111 15.64 -7.75 -10.76
C THR A 111 16.25 -9.13 -10.53
N MET A 112 15.65 -9.86 -9.61
CA MET A 112 15.86 -11.29 -9.44
C MET A 112 14.52 -12.01 -9.49
N THR A 113 14.50 -13.19 -10.10
CA THR A 113 13.31 -14.02 -10.22
C THR A 113 13.55 -15.39 -9.59
N THR A 114 12.52 -15.94 -9.01
CA THR A 114 12.55 -17.30 -8.44
C THR A 114 11.16 -17.90 -8.44
N THR A 115 11.06 -19.18 -8.09
CA THR A 115 9.79 -19.86 -7.86
C THR A 115 9.83 -20.47 -6.47
N ILE A 116 8.87 -20.13 -5.62
CA ILE A 116 8.74 -20.68 -4.26
C ILE A 116 7.41 -21.39 -4.16
N SER A 117 7.43 -22.68 -3.85
CA SER A 117 6.24 -23.53 -3.73
C SER A 117 5.32 -23.45 -4.97
N GLY A 118 5.90 -23.38 -6.17
CA GLY A 118 5.17 -23.27 -7.43
C GLY A 118 4.70 -21.85 -7.79
N VAL A 119 4.96 -20.85 -6.94
CA VAL A 119 4.58 -19.45 -7.18
C VAL A 119 5.75 -18.68 -7.77
N PRO A 120 5.59 -18.08 -8.97
CA PRO A 120 6.61 -17.22 -9.54
C PRO A 120 6.74 -15.92 -8.74
N LEU A 121 7.96 -15.52 -8.47
CA LEU A 121 8.26 -14.31 -7.69
C LEU A 121 9.30 -13.45 -8.41
N ILE A 122 9.06 -12.17 -8.42
CA ILE A 122 9.95 -11.14 -8.94
C ILE A 122 10.34 -10.24 -7.76
N ALA A 123 11.64 -10.15 -7.49
CA ALA A 123 12.21 -9.23 -6.51
C ALA A 123 12.94 -8.10 -7.24
N VAL A 124 12.64 -6.87 -6.90
CA VAL A 124 13.20 -5.67 -7.55
C VAL A 124 13.79 -4.73 -6.52
N ALA A 125 15.00 -4.22 -6.76
CA ALA A 125 15.54 -3.05 -6.09
C ALA A 125 15.56 -1.89 -7.08
N TYR A 126 14.90 -0.79 -6.75
CA TYR A 126 14.80 0.41 -7.57
C TYR A 126 15.31 1.64 -6.81
N ALA A 127 16.24 2.36 -7.42
CA ALA A 127 16.83 3.57 -6.85
C ALA A 127 16.09 4.84 -7.32
N TRP A 128 15.46 5.52 -6.39
CA TRP A 128 14.85 6.85 -6.59
C TRP A 128 15.89 7.96 -6.60
N SER A 129 16.89 7.80 -5.76
CA SER A 129 18.04 8.70 -5.63
C SER A 129 19.26 7.91 -5.14
N GLN A 130 20.39 8.56 -4.99
CA GLN A 130 21.60 7.95 -4.44
C GLN A 130 21.35 7.26 -3.09
N ASN A 131 20.55 7.87 -2.22
CA ASN A 131 20.33 7.41 -0.84
C ASN A 131 18.97 6.74 -0.62
N ARG A 132 18.14 6.62 -1.66
CA ARG A 132 16.80 6.07 -1.54
C ARG A 132 16.57 4.92 -2.52
N VAL A 133 16.60 3.71 -1.99
CA VAL A 133 16.26 2.48 -2.72
C VAL A 133 14.97 1.90 -2.15
N SER A 134 14.04 1.56 -3.00
CA SER A 134 12.84 0.81 -2.64
C SER A 134 12.94 -0.61 -3.18
N TYR A 135 12.42 -1.53 -2.39
CA TYR A 135 12.38 -2.94 -2.74
C TYR A 135 10.94 -3.37 -2.96
N PHE A 136 10.74 -4.19 -3.98
CA PHE A 136 9.42 -4.70 -4.35
C PHE A 136 9.47 -6.21 -4.47
N ILE A 137 8.38 -6.84 -4.08
CA ILE A 137 8.09 -8.23 -4.40
C ILE A 137 6.80 -8.31 -5.19
N SER A 138 6.77 -9.13 -6.22
CA SER A 138 5.58 -9.32 -7.04
C SER A 138 5.48 -10.74 -7.56
N THR A 139 4.26 -11.21 -7.78
CA THR A 139 3.97 -12.47 -8.49
C THR A 139 3.71 -12.24 -9.97
N CYS A 140 3.57 -10.99 -10.40
CA CYS A 140 3.27 -10.62 -11.80
C CYS A 140 3.92 -9.29 -12.16
N GLY A 141 3.74 -8.88 -13.39
CA GLY A 141 4.15 -7.56 -13.89
C GLY A 141 5.48 -7.58 -14.65
N SER A 142 5.77 -6.47 -15.29
CA SER A 142 6.95 -6.28 -16.11
C SER A 142 7.96 -5.38 -15.43
N THR A 143 9.22 -5.76 -15.52
CA THR A 143 10.36 -4.97 -15.08
C THR A 143 10.99 -4.14 -16.21
N GLU A 144 10.35 -4.12 -17.39
CA GLU A 144 10.72 -3.21 -18.47
C GLU A 144 10.54 -1.74 -18.07
N VAL A 145 11.19 -0.87 -18.82
CA VAL A 145 11.03 0.58 -18.65
C VAL A 145 9.58 1.00 -18.86
N SER A 146 9.02 1.73 -17.90
CA SER A 146 7.73 2.38 -18.08
C SER A 146 7.80 3.48 -19.14
N PRO A 147 6.78 3.61 -20.01
CA PRO A 147 6.70 4.73 -20.94
C PRO A 147 6.57 6.09 -20.23
N ILE A 148 6.05 6.09 -19.00
CA ILE A 148 5.88 7.28 -18.18
C ILE A 148 7.04 7.38 -17.19
N LYS A 149 7.86 8.41 -17.37
CA LYS A 149 8.97 8.73 -16.48
C LYS A 149 8.45 9.33 -15.17
N TYR A 150 9.24 9.20 -14.13
CA TYR A 150 8.97 9.81 -12.83
C TYR A 150 9.76 11.12 -12.69
N GLU A 151 9.09 12.19 -12.30
CA GLU A 151 9.74 13.45 -11.98
C GLU A 151 10.26 13.38 -10.54
N SER A 152 11.57 13.32 -10.41
CA SER A 152 12.24 13.26 -9.11
C SER A 152 12.87 14.59 -8.76
N LYS A 153 12.68 14.99 -7.51
CA LYS A 153 13.30 16.19 -6.93
C LYS A 153 14.74 15.89 -6.54
N PHE A 154 15.66 16.72 -6.98
CA PHE A 154 17.06 16.67 -6.60
C PHE A 154 17.43 18.00 -5.96
N GLU A 155 18.24 17.94 -4.92
CA GLU A 155 18.78 19.10 -4.24
C GLU A 155 20.30 19.06 -4.40
N ASP A 156 20.90 20.18 -4.83
CA ASP A 156 22.34 20.31 -4.95
C ASP A 156 23.00 20.65 -3.60
N ALA A 157 24.32 20.70 -3.59
CA ALA A 157 25.09 21.02 -2.37
C ALA A 157 24.83 22.44 -1.83
N TRP A 158 24.22 23.31 -2.61
CA TRP A 158 23.87 24.70 -2.25
C TRP A 158 22.39 24.86 -1.88
N GLY A 159 21.62 23.76 -1.85
CA GLY A 159 20.20 23.78 -1.51
C GLY A 159 19.27 24.13 -2.69
N ASN A 160 19.81 24.28 -3.92
CA ASN A 160 18.96 24.53 -5.07
C ASN A 160 18.22 23.26 -5.48
N THR A 161 16.92 23.40 -5.69
CA THR A 161 16.06 22.30 -6.13
C THR A 161 16.01 22.23 -7.65
N SER A 162 16.24 21.05 -8.20
CA SER A 162 16.01 20.72 -9.61
C SER A 162 15.12 19.51 -9.75
N PHE A 163 14.35 19.43 -10.84
CA PHE A 163 13.51 18.29 -11.17
C PHE A 163 14.09 17.55 -12.36
N LYS A 164 14.20 16.23 -12.25
CA LYS A 164 14.74 15.40 -13.33
C LYS A 164 13.79 14.24 -13.60
N LEU A 165 13.56 13.95 -14.87
CA LEU A 165 12.79 12.80 -15.29
C LEU A 165 13.69 11.55 -15.24
N ILE A 166 13.36 10.63 -14.36
CA ILE A 166 14.06 9.35 -14.22
C ILE A 166 13.18 8.19 -14.72
N ASN A 167 13.83 7.16 -15.24
CA ASN A 167 13.15 5.94 -15.64
C ASN A 167 12.68 5.16 -14.41
N ARG A 168 11.61 4.39 -14.57
CA ARG A 168 11.15 3.44 -13.56
C ARG A 168 10.63 2.15 -14.21
N PRO A 169 10.69 1.00 -13.54
CA PRO A 169 10.10 -0.22 -14.07
C PRO A 169 8.57 -0.13 -14.08
N LYS A 170 7.93 -0.76 -15.07
CA LYS A 170 6.45 -0.79 -15.20
C LYS A 170 5.77 -1.24 -13.90
N LEU A 171 6.35 -2.24 -13.21
CA LEU A 171 5.84 -2.74 -11.93
C LEU A 171 5.79 -1.65 -10.85
N ALA A 172 6.86 -0.86 -10.70
CA ALA A 172 6.87 0.26 -9.76
C ALA A 172 5.91 1.37 -10.19
N HIS A 173 5.85 1.67 -11.50
CA HIS A 173 4.88 2.62 -12.04
C HIS A 173 3.46 2.23 -11.65
N PHE A 174 3.07 1.01 -11.95
CA PHE A 174 1.74 0.50 -11.67
C PHE A 174 1.38 0.58 -10.17
N LEU A 175 2.27 0.12 -9.28
CA LEU A 175 2.01 0.19 -7.85
C LEU A 175 1.83 1.63 -7.37
N TYR A 176 2.71 2.55 -7.79
CA TYR A 176 2.64 3.96 -7.37
C TYR A 176 1.53 4.76 -8.06
N GLU A 177 0.85 4.21 -9.03
CA GLU A 177 -0.38 4.79 -9.59
C GLU A 177 -1.56 4.58 -8.63
N TYR A 178 -1.60 3.46 -7.90
CA TYR A 178 -2.70 3.11 -7.00
C TYR A 178 -2.47 3.48 -5.54
N LEU A 179 -1.23 3.45 -5.04
CA LEU A 179 -0.93 3.80 -3.64
C LEU A 179 -1.44 5.20 -3.23
N PRO A 180 -1.33 6.25 -4.05
CA PRO A 180 -1.88 7.56 -3.70
C PRO A 180 -3.39 7.59 -3.49
N LEU A 181 -4.13 6.65 -4.07
CA LEU A 181 -5.58 6.55 -3.84
C LEU A 181 -5.90 6.20 -2.39
N ILE A 182 -5.07 5.35 -1.76
CA ILE A 182 -5.20 4.98 -0.35
C ILE A 182 -4.83 6.18 0.54
N ASP A 183 -3.74 6.87 0.21
CA ASP A 183 -3.31 8.06 0.94
C ASP A 183 -4.34 9.19 0.86
N GLU A 184 -4.93 9.43 -0.31
CA GLU A 184 -6.00 10.41 -0.49
C GLU A 184 -7.26 10.02 0.29
N HIS A 185 -7.62 8.73 0.30
CA HIS A 185 -8.72 8.22 1.12
C HIS A 185 -8.47 8.49 2.61
N ASN A 186 -7.29 8.14 3.10
CA ASN A 186 -6.89 8.38 4.48
C ASN A 186 -6.86 9.88 4.82
N LYS A 187 -6.38 10.71 3.92
CA LYS A 187 -6.37 12.17 4.08
C LYS A 187 -7.78 12.73 4.20
N GLN A 188 -8.71 12.27 3.38
CA GLN A 188 -10.13 12.70 3.46
C GLN A 188 -10.74 12.27 4.79
N ARG A 189 -10.53 11.04 5.22
CA ARG A 189 -11.04 10.49 6.48
C ARG A 189 -10.42 11.17 7.70
N GLN A 190 -9.11 11.23 7.77
CA GLN A 190 -8.39 11.65 8.98
C GLN A 190 -8.23 13.16 9.11
N ASN A 191 -8.15 13.90 8.00
CA ASN A 191 -7.87 15.33 8.04
C ASN A 191 -9.10 16.17 7.72
N ILE A 192 -9.92 15.79 6.73
CA ILE A 192 -11.06 16.61 6.30
C ILE A 192 -12.28 16.29 7.14
N LEU A 193 -12.69 15.03 7.24
CA LEU A 193 -13.80 14.62 8.11
C LEU A 193 -13.39 14.69 9.58
N ALA A 194 -12.15 14.35 9.89
CA ALA A 194 -11.51 14.45 11.20
C ALA A 194 -12.31 13.84 12.37
N GLN A 195 -13.27 12.94 12.11
CA GLN A 195 -14.16 12.37 13.13
C GLN A 195 -13.39 11.70 14.28
N GLU A 196 -12.30 11.01 13.94
CA GLU A 196 -11.43 10.37 14.94
C GLU A 196 -10.65 11.37 15.81
N LYS A 197 -10.45 12.61 15.32
CA LYS A 197 -9.76 13.68 16.04
C LYS A 197 -10.72 14.53 16.85
N VAL A 198 -11.95 14.72 16.38
CA VAL A 198 -12.98 15.50 17.06
C VAL A 198 -13.55 14.71 18.24
N TRP A 199 -13.75 13.42 18.08
CA TRP A 199 -14.26 12.55 19.12
C TRP A 199 -13.11 11.85 19.84
N LEU A 200 -12.39 12.61 20.66
CA LEU A 200 -11.29 12.10 21.47
C LEU A 200 -11.84 11.14 22.53
N THR A 201 -11.64 9.86 22.33
CA THR A 201 -12.00 8.82 23.28
C THR A 201 -10.86 7.83 23.48
N LYS A 202 -10.76 7.28 24.68
CA LYS A 202 -9.88 6.14 24.99
C LYS A 202 -10.53 4.80 24.68
N ASP A 203 -11.83 4.79 24.40
CA ASP A 203 -12.58 3.60 24.06
C ASP A 203 -12.21 3.13 22.64
N VAL A 204 -11.67 1.94 22.54
CA VAL A 204 -11.20 1.34 21.29
C VAL A 204 -12.38 1.02 20.35
N TRP A 205 -13.51 0.58 20.90
CA TRP A 205 -14.69 0.26 20.11
C TRP A 205 -15.27 1.50 19.46
N PHE A 206 -15.37 2.57 20.22
CA PHE A 206 -15.84 3.85 19.70
C PHE A 206 -14.92 4.40 18.61
N ARG A 207 -13.59 4.26 18.77
CA ARG A 207 -12.62 4.61 17.73
C ARG A 207 -12.82 3.78 16.46
N ASN A 208 -13.03 2.48 16.59
CA ASN A 208 -13.29 1.61 15.45
C ASN A 208 -14.57 2.02 14.72
N VAL A 209 -15.64 2.33 15.46
CA VAL A 209 -16.90 2.81 14.88
C VAL A 209 -16.70 4.12 14.12
N THR A 210 -16.00 5.09 14.70
CA THR A 210 -15.73 6.38 14.04
C THR A 210 -14.83 6.23 12.81
N THR A 211 -13.87 5.32 12.86
CA THR A 211 -13.03 4.95 11.71
C THR A 211 -13.88 4.36 10.58
N LEU A 212 -14.75 3.40 10.89
CA LEU A 212 -15.66 2.78 9.91
C LEU A 212 -16.63 3.80 9.31
N LEU A 213 -17.23 4.66 10.13
CA LEU A 213 -18.10 5.74 9.66
C LEU A 213 -17.36 6.68 8.70
N GLY A 214 -16.13 7.05 9.06
CA GLY A 214 -15.27 7.87 8.19
C GLY A 214 -14.96 7.19 6.86
N GLN A 215 -14.64 5.89 6.87
CA GLN A 215 -14.42 5.10 5.67
C GLN A 215 -15.67 5.04 4.79
N CYS A 216 -16.81 4.66 5.36
CA CYS A 216 -18.08 4.61 4.65
C CYS A 216 -18.44 5.97 4.03
N THR A 217 -18.23 7.06 4.74
CA THR A 217 -18.51 8.41 4.24
C THR A 217 -17.63 8.77 3.04
N VAL A 218 -16.35 8.45 3.08
CA VAL A 218 -15.45 8.69 1.94
C VAL A 218 -15.84 7.83 0.74
N ASP A 219 -16.16 6.57 0.97
CA ASP A 219 -16.57 5.64 -0.10
C ASP A 219 -17.89 6.06 -0.73
N MET A 220 -18.89 6.43 0.08
CA MET A 220 -20.17 6.98 -0.43
C MET A 220 -19.94 8.25 -1.26
N HIS A 221 -19.06 9.15 -0.82
CA HIS A 221 -18.73 10.35 -1.60
C HIS A 221 -18.09 9.99 -2.95
N ARG A 222 -17.16 9.03 -2.98
CA ARG A 222 -16.55 8.54 -4.23
C ARG A 222 -17.57 7.89 -5.16
N CYS A 223 -18.40 7.00 -4.63
CA CYS A 223 -19.50 6.39 -5.40
C CYS A 223 -20.47 7.44 -5.97
N PHE A 224 -20.84 8.43 -5.16
CA PHE A 224 -21.68 9.54 -5.60
C PHE A 224 -21.04 10.31 -6.75
N ARG A 225 -19.76 10.66 -6.64
CA ARG A 225 -19.02 11.37 -7.70
C ARG A 225 -18.98 10.56 -9.00
N ASN A 226 -18.62 9.29 -8.93
CA ASN A 226 -18.59 8.41 -10.10
C ASN A 226 -19.97 8.32 -10.77
N ARG A 227 -21.03 8.15 -9.99
CA ARG A 227 -22.39 8.11 -10.48
C ARG A 227 -22.82 9.42 -11.17
N MET A 228 -22.38 10.56 -10.66
CA MET A 228 -22.64 11.86 -11.30
C MET A 228 -21.93 11.98 -12.66
N ILE A 229 -20.68 11.53 -12.75
CA ILE A 229 -19.93 11.48 -14.02
C ILE A 229 -20.62 10.55 -15.03
N GLU A 230 -21.01 9.36 -14.60
CA GLU A 230 -21.75 8.39 -15.43
C GLU A 230 -23.07 8.97 -15.97
N LYS A 231 -23.71 9.86 -15.20
CA LYS A 231 -24.91 10.59 -15.61
C LYS A 231 -24.63 11.83 -16.48
N GLY A 232 -23.38 12.04 -16.91
CA GLY A 232 -23.00 13.12 -17.80
C GLY A 232 -22.78 14.48 -17.13
N VAL A 233 -22.69 14.52 -15.79
CA VAL A 233 -22.33 15.77 -15.10
C VAL A 233 -20.86 16.07 -15.34
N SER A 234 -20.53 17.32 -15.71
CA SER A 234 -19.18 17.71 -16.00
C SER A 234 -18.23 17.46 -14.81
N PRO A 235 -16.99 16.98 -15.04
CA PRO A 235 -16.03 16.72 -13.97
C PRO A 235 -15.78 17.94 -13.08
N SER A 236 -15.71 19.15 -13.64
CA SER A 236 -15.53 20.38 -12.87
C SER A 236 -16.65 20.64 -11.87
N LYS A 237 -17.88 20.33 -12.23
CA LYS A 237 -19.04 20.46 -11.33
C LYS A 237 -19.01 19.38 -10.25
N VAL A 238 -18.63 18.16 -10.59
CA VAL A 238 -18.45 17.04 -9.63
C VAL A 238 -17.33 17.37 -8.64
N ASP A 239 -16.21 17.89 -9.11
CA ASP A 239 -15.06 18.27 -8.27
C ASP A 239 -15.39 19.43 -7.31
N SER A 240 -16.38 20.28 -7.64
CA SER A 240 -16.85 21.33 -6.73
C SER A 240 -17.59 20.77 -5.50
N ILE A 241 -18.07 19.50 -5.56
CA ILE A 241 -18.74 18.83 -4.44
C ILE A 241 -17.69 18.13 -3.60
N ARG A 242 -17.03 18.91 -2.73
CA ARG A 242 -16.07 18.36 -1.76
C ARG A 242 -16.80 17.53 -0.70
N ILE A 243 -16.07 16.66 -0.01
CA ILE A 243 -16.64 15.71 0.95
C ILE A 243 -17.44 16.40 2.08
N LEU A 244 -17.05 17.57 2.56
CA LEU A 244 -17.82 18.31 3.56
C LEU A 244 -19.17 18.76 3.02
N LYS A 245 -19.21 19.27 1.79
CA LYS A 245 -20.46 19.63 1.13
C LYS A 245 -21.36 18.42 0.91
N PHE A 246 -20.77 17.28 0.58
CA PHE A 246 -21.49 16.02 0.45
C PHE A 246 -22.11 15.58 1.78
N THR A 247 -21.35 15.65 2.89
CA THR A 247 -21.90 15.34 4.23
C THR A 247 -23.02 16.28 4.63
N ASP A 248 -22.90 17.59 4.33
CA ASP A 248 -23.98 18.56 4.58
C ASP A 248 -25.26 18.23 3.79
N MET A 249 -25.11 17.80 2.55
CA MET A 249 -26.25 17.34 1.73
C MET A 249 -26.90 16.09 2.33
N MET A 250 -26.12 15.14 2.82
CA MET A 250 -26.63 13.93 3.46
C MET A 250 -27.35 14.24 4.78
N CYS A 251 -26.79 15.13 5.60
CA CYS A 251 -27.40 15.54 6.86
C CYS A 251 -28.58 16.50 6.68
N GLY A 252 -28.54 17.34 5.64
CA GLY A 252 -29.62 18.29 5.34
C GLY A 252 -30.92 17.65 4.88
N GLY A 253 -30.87 16.42 4.38
CA GLY A 253 -32.06 15.61 4.04
C GLY A 253 -32.74 15.00 5.26
N LEU A 254 -32.20 15.16 6.47
CA LEU A 254 -32.74 14.66 7.74
C LEU A 254 -33.48 15.74 8.57
N LYS A 255 -33.71 16.92 7.99
CA LYS A 255 -34.48 18.00 8.63
C LYS A 255 -35.96 17.94 8.31
#